data_853aef27a908be1bf3f47a7c93163513
#
_entry.id   853aef27a908be1bf3f47a7c93163513
#
_cell.length_a   1.000
_cell.length_b   1.000
_cell.length_c   1.000
_cell.angle_alpha   90.00
_cell.angle_beta   90.00
_cell.angle_gamma   90.00
#
_symmetry.space_group_name_H-M   'P 1'
#
loop_
_entity.id
_entity.type
_entity.pdbx_description
1 polymer ?
#
loop_
_entity_poly.entity_id
_entity_poly.type
_entity_poly.pdbx_seq_one_letter_code
_entity_poly.pdbx_strand_id
1 'polypeptide(L)'
;VIVYYKETRKAEELVREKREQIEGELYRFVSTITQELKNSRDVLSMLEHYKENAGEMFQKELDIVCADMRSSSYEAALTRFEARLNSPQLSDVVRGLIGVLRGDDGAVYFQMLTHDFKQAELQRLKAKAAKIPPKIRVFSFAMLLCFLATYFAIIGYEIIKSMGTLF
;
A
#
# COMPACT_ATOMS: atom_id res chain seq x y z
N VAL A 1 -33.66 8.76 -6.61
CA VAL A 1 -33.09 7.75 -5.70
C VAL A 1 -31.82 7.13 -6.30
N ILE A 2 -31.82 6.68 -7.58
CA ILE A 2 -30.67 6.03 -8.23
C ILE A 2 -29.47 6.99 -8.44
N VAL A 3 -29.71 8.26 -8.76
CA VAL A 3 -28.66 9.28 -8.92
C VAL A 3 -27.98 9.59 -7.59
N TYR A 4 -28.72 9.68 -6.52
CA TYR A 4 -28.20 9.90 -5.15
C TYR A 4 -27.30 8.76 -4.69
N TYR A 5 -27.66 7.51 -5.00
CA TYR A 5 -26.88 6.31 -4.66
C TYR A 5 -25.57 6.21 -5.47
N LYS A 6 -25.54 6.78 -6.67
CA LYS A 6 -24.35 6.77 -7.54
C LYS A 6 -23.32 7.84 -7.11
N GLU A 7 -23.80 8.98 -6.60
CA GLU A 7 -22.92 10.04 -6.06
C GLU A 7 -22.29 9.65 -4.73
N THR A 8 -23.08 9.03 -3.83
CA THR A 8 -22.54 8.54 -2.54
C THR A 8 -21.47 7.46 -2.74
N ARG A 9 -21.66 6.52 -3.67
CA ARG A 9 -20.64 5.51 -4.00
C ARG A 9 -19.35 6.11 -4.56
N LYS A 10 -19.44 7.14 -5.41
CA LYS A 10 -18.24 7.83 -5.92
C LYS A 10 -17.48 8.55 -4.82
N ALA A 11 -18.19 9.19 -3.89
CA ALA A 11 -17.57 9.85 -2.74
C ALA A 11 -16.87 8.83 -1.81
N GLU A 12 -17.50 7.69 -1.55
CA GLU A 12 -16.91 6.62 -0.75
C GLU A 12 -15.68 5.99 -1.43
N GLU A 13 -15.71 5.80 -2.75
CA GLU A 13 -14.56 5.32 -3.53
C GLU A 13 -13.39 6.31 -3.47
N LEU A 14 -13.64 7.61 -3.63
CA LEU A 14 -12.59 8.63 -3.53
C LEU A 14 -11.96 8.69 -2.13
N VAL A 15 -12.77 8.59 -1.08
CA VAL A 15 -12.27 8.56 0.30
C VAL A 15 -11.44 7.29 0.54
N ARG A 16 -11.88 6.16 0.00
CA ARG A 16 -11.15 4.89 0.13
C ARG A 16 -9.82 4.94 -0.63
N GLU A 17 -9.81 5.42 -1.87
CA GLU A 17 -8.58 5.58 -2.65
C GLU A 17 -7.58 6.50 -1.96
N LYS A 18 -8.05 7.63 -1.45
CA LYS A 18 -7.23 8.57 -0.67
C LYS A 18 -6.61 7.89 0.55
N ARG A 19 -7.41 7.13 1.31
CA ARG A 19 -6.93 6.38 2.47
C ARG A 19 -5.89 5.35 2.06
N GLU A 20 -6.16 4.55 1.03
CA GLU A 20 -5.24 3.51 0.54
C GLU A 20 -3.90 4.08 0.06
N GLN A 21 -3.91 5.26 -0.57
CA GLN A 21 -2.69 5.97 -0.98
C GLN A 21 -1.88 6.41 0.23
N ILE A 22 -2.53 7.06 1.21
CA ILE A 22 -1.87 7.51 2.44
C ILE A 22 -1.35 6.34 3.26
N GLU A 23 -2.14 5.28 3.45
CA GLU A 23 -1.70 4.05 4.14
C GLU A 23 -0.51 3.38 3.45
N GLY A 24 -0.42 3.48 2.12
CA GLY A 24 0.73 3.01 1.35
C GLY A 24 2.03 3.77 1.64
N GLU A 25 1.93 4.99 2.16
CA GLU A 25 3.08 5.83 2.49
C GLU A 25 3.44 5.82 3.99
N LEU A 26 2.55 5.29 4.85
CA LEU A 26 2.73 5.35 6.31
C LEU A 26 4.03 4.70 6.79
N TYR A 27 4.48 3.62 6.15
CA TYR A 27 5.78 3.02 6.50
C TYR A 27 6.93 4.03 6.34
N ARG A 28 6.96 4.73 5.20
CA ARG A 28 7.98 5.75 4.90
C ARG A 28 7.87 6.92 5.88
N PHE A 29 6.65 7.39 6.13
CA PHE A 29 6.37 8.44 7.10
C PHE A 29 6.89 8.09 8.50
N VAL A 30 6.49 6.95 9.03
CA VAL A 30 6.89 6.50 10.38
C VAL A 30 8.40 6.27 10.46
N SER A 31 9.02 5.75 9.40
CA SER A 31 10.47 5.58 9.33
C SER A 31 11.22 6.92 9.41
N THR A 32 10.72 7.95 8.71
CA THR A 32 11.30 9.31 8.77
C THR A 32 11.13 9.91 10.16
N ILE A 33 9.92 9.85 10.73
CA ILE A 33 9.67 10.32 12.10
C ILE A 33 10.59 9.61 13.11
N THR A 34 10.77 8.30 12.99
CA THR A 34 11.67 7.52 13.86
C THR A 34 13.12 8.02 13.80
N GLN A 35 13.58 8.45 12.62
CA GLN A 35 14.93 8.99 12.46
C GLN A 35 15.04 10.40 13.05
N GLU A 36 14.05 11.24 12.85
CA GLU A 36 14.06 12.62 13.33
C GLU A 36 13.92 12.71 14.85
N LEU A 37 13.15 11.82 15.46
CA LEU A 37 13.02 11.73 16.93
C LEU A 37 14.35 11.50 17.66
N LYS A 38 15.38 11.02 16.96
CA LYS A 38 16.73 10.91 17.54
C LYS A 38 17.41 12.27 17.74
N ASN A 39 17.02 13.27 16.96
CA ASN A 39 17.65 14.57 16.91
C ASN A 39 16.77 15.69 17.48
N SER A 40 15.46 15.59 17.33
CA SER A 40 14.49 16.61 17.75
C SER A 40 13.21 15.95 18.26
N ARG A 41 12.46 16.69 19.07
CA ARG A 41 11.11 16.33 19.52
C ARG A 41 10.06 17.32 18.99
N ASP A 42 10.42 18.16 18.02
CA ASP A 42 9.50 19.11 17.43
C ASP A 42 8.65 18.43 16.36
N VAL A 43 7.46 18.03 16.77
CA VAL A 43 6.49 17.32 15.91
C VAL A 43 6.11 18.15 14.69
N LEU A 44 5.94 19.47 14.82
CA LEU A 44 5.57 20.32 13.69
C LEU A 44 6.67 20.30 12.62
N SER A 45 7.93 20.50 13.03
CA SER A 45 9.08 20.46 12.13
C SER A 45 9.19 19.10 11.40
N MET A 46 8.96 18.00 12.11
CA MET A 46 8.98 16.65 11.50
C MET A 46 7.91 16.48 10.42
N LEU A 47 6.68 16.96 10.68
CA LEU A 47 5.61 16.91 9.69
C LEU A 47 5.89 17.77 8.47
N GLU A 48 6.44 18.97 8.67
CA GLU A 48 6.83 19.88 7.59
C GLU A 48 7.94 19.31 6.72
N HIS A 49 8.95 18.70 7.33
CA HIS A 49 10.05 18.09 6.60
C HIS A 49 9.57 16.87 5.77
N TYR A 50 8.74 15.99 6.38
CA TYR A 50 8.18 14.87 5.62
C TYR A 50 7.29 15.32 4.48
N LYS A 51 6.53 16.40 4.65
CA LYS A 51 5.61 16.95 3.66
C LYS A 51 6.29 17.22 2.31
N GLU A 52 7.56 17.62 2.30
CA GLU A 52 8.32 17.90 1.07
C GLU A 52 8.49 16.65 0.20
N ASN A 53 8.46 15.47 0.82
CA ASN A 53 8.66 14.19 0.17
C ASN A 53 7.38 13.32 0.12
N ALA A 54 6.26 13.84 0.60
CA ALA A 54 4.98 13.15 0.62
C ALA A 54 4.32 13.11 -0.76
N GLY A 55 3.53 12.08 -1.03
CA GLY A 55 2.67 12.03 -2.19
C GLY A 55 1.56 13.10 -2.12
N GLU A 56 1.04 13.51 -3.27
CA GLU A 56 0.12 14.65 -3.41
C GLU A 56 -1.08 14.60 -2.44
N MET A 57 -1.66 13.42 -2.23
CA MET A 57 -2.81 13.26 -1.34
C MET A 57 -2.41 13.39 0.13
N PHE A 58 -1.27 12.85 0.51
CA PHE A 58 -0.77 12.95 1.88
C PHE A 58 -0.25 14.36 2.17
N GLN A 59 0.42 14.98 1.21
CA GLN A 59 0.90 16.35 1.30
C GLN A 59 -0.23 17.33 1.62
N LYS A 60 -1.37 17.25 0.93
CA LYS A 60 -2.56 18.08 1.20
C LYS A 60 -3.06 17.92 2.63
N GLU A 61 -3.08 16.71 3.15
CA GLU A 61 -3.50 16.47 4.53
C GLU A 61 -2.47 16.99 5.55
N LEU A 62 -1.18 16.86 5.25
CA LEU A 62 -0.12 17.42 6.09
C LEU A 62 -0.13 18.95 6.08
N ASP A 63 -0.46 19.60 4.97
CA ASP A 63 -0.66 21.06 4.91
C ASP A 63 -1.77 21.50 5.87
N ILE A 64 -2.89 20.79 5.88
CA ILE A 64 -4.01 21.10 6.76
C ILE A 64 -3.60 20.91 8.22
N VAL A 65 -2.97 19.79 8.58
CA VAL A 65 -2.59 19.53 9.96
C VAL A 65 -1.52 20.50 10.45
N CYS A 66 -0.52 20.85 9.62
CA CYS A 66 0.48 21.86 9.98
C CYS A 66 -0.14 23.25 10.18
N ALA A 67 -1.08 23.65 9.33
CA ALA A 67 -1.83 24.89 9.49
C ALA A 67 -2.68 24.89 10.78
N ASP A 68 -3.35 23.77 11.06
CA ASP A 68 -4.12 23.56 12.30
C ASP A 68 -3.22 23.64 13.54
N MET A 69 -2.02 23.06 13.50
CA MET A 69 -1.06 23.10 14.61
C MET A 69 -0.55 24.51 14.91
N ARG A 70 -0.39 25.33 13.87
CA ARG A 70 0.01 26.74 14.04
C ARG A 70 -1.10 27.63 14.61
N SER A 71 -2.36 27.25 14.41
CA SER A 71 -3.55 28.06 14.82
C SER A 71 -4.24 27.55 16.07
N SER A 72 -3.95 26.32 16.51
CA SER A 72 -4.60 25.68 17.65
C SER A 72 -3.61 24.81 18.45
N SER A 73 -4.12 24.05 19.44
CA SER A 73 -3.27 23.10 20.15
C SER A 73 -2.85 21.93 19.24
N TYR A 74 -1.61 21.49 19.36
CA TYR A 74 -1.04 20.38 18.58
C TYR A 74 -1.83 19.09 18.74
N GLU A 75 -2.26 18.76 19.96
CA GLU A 75 -3.09 17.57 20.21
C GLU A 75 -4.44 17.65 19.49
N ALA A 76 -5.10 18.79 19.53
CA ALA A 76 -6.38 18.97 18.85
C ALA A 76 -6.23 18.89 17.32
N ALA A 77 -5.15 19.45 16.77
CA ALA A 77 -4.85 19.36 15.35
C ALA A 77 -4.63 17.91 14.90
N LEU A 78 -3.83 17.14 15.65
CA LEU A 78 -3.57 15.72 15.38
C LEU A 78 -4.85 14.87 15.52
N THR A 79 -5.70 15.14 16.50
CA THR A 79 -6.98 14.43 16.66
C THR A 79 -7.92 14.71 15.48
N ARG A 80 -7.99 15.95 14.98
CA ARG A 80 -8.77 16.28 13.78
C ARG A 80 -8.20 15.60 12.53
N PHE A 81 -6.89 15.51 12.41
CA PHE A 81 -6.22 14.79 11.32
C PHE A 81 -6.58 13.30 11.31
N GLU A 82 -6.55 12.65 12.47
CA GLU A 82 -6.99 11.26 12.64
C GLU A 82 -8.45 11.08 12.21
N ALA A 83 -9.34 11.94 12.69
CA ALA A 83 -10.77 11.88 12.41
C ALA A 83 -11.09 12.05 10.91
N ARG A 84 -10.32 12.89 10.17
CA ARG A 84 -10.52 13.11 8.74
C ARG A 84 -10.19 11.86 7.90
N LEU A 85 -9.16 11.13 8.26
CA LEU A 85 -8.69 9.98 7.49
C LEU A 85 -9.31 8.66 7.95
N ASN A 86 -9.72 8.58 9.21
CA ASN A 86 -10.38 7.43 9.82
C ASN A 86 -9.65 6.10 9.47
N SER A 87 -8.32 6.08 9.64
CA SER A 87 -7.46 4.93 9.40
C SER A 87 -6.86 4.42 10.71
N PRO A 88 -7.06 3.13 11.05
CA PRO A 88 -6.49 2.55 12.27
C PRO A 88 -4.96 2.69 12.33
N GLN A 89 -4.29 2.53 11.20
CA GLN A 89 -2.83 2.67 11.13
C GLN A 89 -2.38 4.10 11.43
N LEU A 90 -3.10 5.09 10.91
CA LEU A 90 -2.82 6.49 11.22
C LEU A 90 -3.13 6.82 12.69
N SER A 91 -4.16 6.22 13.28
CA SER A 91 -4.49 6.38 14.71
C SER A 91 -3.32 5.99 15.61
N ASP A 92 -2.62 4.90 15.29
CA ASP A 92 -1.43 4.47 16.03
C ASP A 92 -0.29 5.51 15.91
N VAL A 93 -0.10 6.06 14.71
CA VAL A 93 0.90 7.13 14.50
C VAL A 93 0.55 8.39 15.29
N VAL A 94 -0.69 8.85 15.20
CA VAL A 94 -1.16 10.05 15.93
C VAL A 94 -1.04 9.88 17.44
N ARG A 95 -1.37 8.69 17.96
CA ARG A 95 -1.18 8.37 19.38
C ARG A 95 0.28 8.50 19.81
N GLY A 96 1.20 7.98 18.98
CA GLY A 96 2.64 8.11 19.22
C GLY A 96 3.10 9.57 19.20
N LEU A 97 2.63 10.38 18.23
CA LEU A 97 2.98 11.81 18.16
C LEU A 97 2.44 12.59 19.36
N ILE A 98 1.23 12.30 19.83
CA ILE A 98 0.66 12.91 21.03
C ILE A 98 1.49 12.51 22.27
N GLY A 99 1.96 11.26 22.36
CA GLY A 99 2.88 10.83 23.41
C GLY A 99 4.17 11.65 23.41
N VAL A 100 4.78 11.86 22.25
CA VAL A 100 5.98 12.72 22.12
C VAL A 100 5.70 14.15 22.59
N LEU A 101 4.56 14.74 22.24
CA LEU A 101 4.17 16.07 22.69
C LEU A 101 4.01 16.17 24.22
N ARG A 102 3.60 15.08 24.86
CA ARG A 102 3.48 14.97 26.31
C ARG A 102 4.82 14.70 27.03
N GLY A 103 5.88 14.45 26.25
CA GLY A 103 7.23 14.20 26.79
C GLY A 103 7.60 12.74 26.91
N ASP A 104 6.78 11.82 26.43
CA ASP A 104 7.08 10.39 26.40
C ASP A 104 8.27 10.09 25.49
N ASP A 105 8.96 8.98 25.75
CA ASP A 105 10.00 8.49 24.86
C ASP A 105 9.37 7.81 23.62
N GLY A 106 9.10 8.64 22.62
CA GLY A 106 8.50 8.17 21.36
C GLY A 106 9.44 7.28 20.53
N ALA A 107 10.76 7.31 20.76
CA ALA A 107 11.72 6.62 19.90
C ALA A 107 11.48 5.10 19.87
N VAL A 108 11.29 4.47 21.02
CA VAL A 108 11.01 3.03 21.13
C VAL A 108 9.65 2.69 20.51
N TYR A 109 8.64 3.49 20.77
CA TYR A 109 7.30 3.30 20.20
C TYR A 109 7.32 3.36 18.68
N PHE A 110 7.97 4.36 18.10
CA PHE A 110 8.07 4.53 16.65
C PHE A 110 8.96 3.49 15.98
N GLN A 111 9.99 2.96 16.68
CA GLN A 111 10.78 1.83 16.18
C GLN A 111 9.91 0.57 16.03
N MET A 112 9.10 0.26 17.04
CA MET A 112 8.17 -0.87 17.01
C MET A 112 7.14 -0.67 15.88
N LEU A 113 6.56 0.51 15.76
CA LEU A 113 5.59 0.84 14.73
C LEU A 113 6.18 0.74 13.32
N THR A 114 7.44 1.18 13.14
CA THR A 114 8.18 1.03 11.87
C THR A 114 8.34 -0.44 11.49
N HIS A 115 8.66 -1.30 12.44
CA HIS A 115 8.80 -2.74 12.20
C HIS A 115 7.46 -3.36 11.78
N ASP A 116 6.37 -3.03 12.47
CA ASP A 116 5.04 -3.56 12.18
C ASP A 116 4.53 -3.11 10.81
N PHE A 117 4.72 -1.85 10.47
CA PHE A 117 4.33 -1.31 9.15
C PHE A 117 5.17 -1.90 8.02
N LYS A 118 6.48 -2.14 8.26
CA LYS A 118 7.33 -2.83 7.29
C LYS A 118 6.84 -4.24 7.00
N GLN A 119 6.45 -4.97 8.04
CA GLN A 119 5.89 -6.31 7.85
C GLN A 119 4.55 -6.28 7.11
N ALA A 120 3.66 -5.34 7.45
CA ALA A 120 2.38 -5.16 6.76
C ALA A 120 2.58 -4.83 5.27
N GLU A 121 3.53 -3.94 4.95
CA GLU A 121 3.86 -3.58 3.58
C GLU A 121 4.43 -4.77 2.78
N LEU A 122 5.35 -5.54 3.38
CA LEU A 122 5.88 -6.76 2.77
C LEU A 122 4.77 -7.79 2.48
N GLN A 123 3.82 -7.97 3.39
CA GLN A 123 2.67 -8.84 3.16
C GLN A 123 1.78 -8.31 2.04
N ARG A 124 1.54 -7.01 1.99
CA ARG A 124 0.76 -6.34 0.94
C ARG A 124 1.42 -6.51 -0.44
N LEU A 125 2.73 -6.35 -0.52
CA LEU A 125 3.50 -6.57 -1.75
C LEU A 125 3.49 -8.04 -2.18
N LYS A 126 3.66 -8.98 -1.25
CA LYS A 126 3.54 -10.43 -1.52
C LYS A 126 2.14 -10.78 -2.03
N ALA A 127 1.08 -10.23 -1.43
CA ALA A 127 -0.29 -10.45 -1.87
C ALA A 127 -0.55 -9.87 -3.26
N LYS A 128 0.02 -8.70 -3.60
CA LYS A 128 -0.04 -8.12 -4.95
C LYS A 128 0.71 -8.98 -5.96
N ALA A 129 1.92 -9.46 -5.62
CA ALA A 129 2.70 -10.35 -6.47
C ALA A 129 2.00 -11.70 -6.71
N ALA A 130 1.33 -12.24 -5.70
CA ALA A 130 0.56 -13.49 -5.82
C ALA A 130 -0.69 -13.34 -6.72
N LYS A 131 -1.23 -12.12 -6.85
CA LYS A 131 -2.35 -11.82 -7.76
C LYS A 131 -1.93 -11.66 -9.23
N ILE A 132 -0.64 -11.57 -9.52
CA ILE A 132 -0.16 -11.61 -10.90
C ILE A 132 -0.29 -13.06 -11.36
N PRO A 133 -1.27 -13.40 -12.23
CA PRO A 133 -1.44 -14.79 -12.67
C PRO A 133 -0.14 -15.21 -13.35
N PRO A 134 0.32 -16.44 -13.14
CA PRO A 134 1.53 -16.96 -13.78
C PRO A 134 1.23 -17.19 -15.27
N LYS A 135 1.07 -16.11 -16.04
CA LYS A 135 0.91 -16.18 -17.51
C LYS A 135 2.03 -17.00 -18.16
N ILE A 136 3.21 -16.96 -17.55
CA ILE A 136 4.37 -17.76 -17.96
C ILE A 136 4.08 -19.27 -17.85
N ARG A 137 3.39 -19.71 -16.79
CA ARG A 137 3.06 -21.13 -16.59
C ARG A 137 2.05 -21.64 -17.64
N VAL A 138 1.05 -20.81 -17.98
CA VAL A 138 0.08 -21.13 -19.01
C VAL A 138 0.72 -21.17 -20.40
N PHE A 139 1.62 -20.25 -20.69
CA PHE A 139 2.35 -20.20 -21.96
C PHE A 139 3.29 -21.41 -22.13
N SER A 140 4.01 -21.78 -21.07
CA SER A 140 4.86 -22.98 -21.07
C SER A 140 4.06 -24.27 -21.25
N PHE A 141 2.88 -24.36 -20.64
CA PHE A 141 1.99 -25.51 -20.78
C PHE A 141 1.40 -25.61 -22.18
N ALA A 142 1.04 -24.47 -22.81
CA ALA A 142 0.57 -24.44 -24.19
C ALA A 142 1.65 -24.88 -25.20
N MET A 143 2.90 -24.46 -25.00
CA MET A 143 4.04 -24.91 -25.81
C MET A 143 4.26 -26.43 -25.70
N LEU A 144 4.15 -26.98 -24.49
CA LEU A 144 4.31 -28.42 -24.25
C LEU A 144 3.18 -29.22 -24.92
N LEU A 145 1.94 -28.72 -24.89
CA LEU A 145 0.81 -29.32 -25.60
C LEU A 145 1.00 -29.30 -27.13
N CYS A 146 1.50 -28.20 -27.71
CA CYS A 146 1.83 -28.11 -29.13
C CYS A 146 2.89 -29.13 -29.53
N PHE A 147 3.93 -29.31 -28.72
CA PHE A 147 4.98 -30.33 -28.97
C PHE A 147 4.40 -31.74 -28.95
N LEU A 148 3.56 -32.07 -27.99
CA LEU A 148 2.88 -33.35 -27.88
C LEU A 148 1.97 -33.61 -29.09
N ALA A 149 1.20 -32.62 -29.51
CA ALA A 149 0.31 -32.74 -30.68
C ALA A 149 1.09 -33.00 -31.98
N THR A 150 2.20 -32.30 -32.23
CA THR A 150 3.05 -32.54 -33.40
C THR A 150 3.69 -33.93 -33.38
N TYR A 151 4.10 -34.42 -32.21
CA TYR A 151 4.65 -35.74 -32.06
C TYR A 151 3.62 -36.86 -32.38
N PHE A 152 2.39 -36.73 -31.87
CA PHE A 152 1.31 -37.67 -32.20
C PHE A 152 0.89 -37.61 -33.67
N ALA A 153 0.92 -36.45 -34.30
CA ALA A 153 0.61 -36.30 -35.73
C ALA A 153 1.64 -37.05 -36.60
N ILE A 154 2.93 -36.98 -36.27
CA ILE A 154 4.00 -37.66 -37.00
C ILE A 154 3.87 -39.19 -36.83
N ILE A 155 3.64 -39.69 -35.62
CA ILE A 155 3.45 -41.13 -35.40
C ILE A 155 2.21 -41.65 -36.12
N GLY A 156 1.08 -40.89 -36.04
CA GLY A 156 -0.14 -41.26 -36.76
C GLY A 156 0.06 -41.34 -38.28
N TYR A 157 0.80 -40.41 -38.85
CA TYR A 157 1.16 -40.43 -40.27
C TYR A 157 2.04 -41.65 -40.65
N GLU A 158 3.04 -41.97 -39.86
CA GLU A 158 3.91 -43.16 -40.08
C GLU A 158 3.11 -44.46 -40.01
N ILE A 159 2.16 -44.60 -39.07
CA ILE A 159 1.31 -45.80 -38.95
C ILE A 159 0.41 -45.93 -40.17
N ILE A 160 -0.23 -44.86 -40.63
CA ILE A 160 -1.11 -44.88 -41.80
C ILE A 160 -0.31 -45.24 -43.07
N LYS A 161 0.88 -44.68 -43.24
CA LYS A 161 1.80 -44.99 -44.35
C LYS A 161 2.24 -46.44 -44.32
N SER A 162 2.59 -46.99 -43.17
CA SER A 162 3.00 -48.38 -42.99
C SER A 162 1.87 -49.35 -43.30
N MET A 163 0.64 -49.05 -42.97
CA MET A 163 -0.51 -49.86 -43.33
C MET A 163 -0.85 -49.79 -44.85
N GLY A 164 -0.61 -48.64 -45.50
CA GLY A 164 -0.83 -48.49 -46.97
C GLY A 164 0.22 -49.19 -47.83
N THR A 165 1.38 -49.59 -47.26
CA THR A 165 2.42 -50.38 -47.98
C THR A 165 2.25 -51.89 -47.83
N LEU A 166 1.31 -52.36 -46.97
CA LEU A 166 1.03 -53.78 -46.75
C LEU A 166 -0.20 -54.28 -47.57
N PHE A 167 -0.87 -53.41 -48.28
CA PHE A 167 -1.94 -53.72 -49.23
C PHE A 167 -1.53 -53.25 -50.62
#